data_2ecf984474ec3dadea24226ceca4b264
#
_entry.id   2ecf984474ec3dadea24226ceca4b264
#
_cell.length_a   1.000
_cell.length_b   1.000
_cell.length_c   1.000
_cell.angle_alpha   90.00
_cell.angle_beta   90.00
_cell.angle_gamma   90.00
#
_symmetry.space_group_name_H-M   'P 1'
#
loop_
_entity.id
_entity.type
_entity.pdbx_description
1 polymer ?
#
loop_
_entity_poly.entity_id
_entity_poly.type
_entity_poly.pdbx_seq_one_letter_code
_entity_poly.pdbx_strand_id
1 'polypeptide(L)'
;MTIWEISEKADYIAERHRRLQDQWRIYCNSLVQGITLSKARLHHAMSCAPDKELCFVLFEHFQVYVALAEGFNNHTIEYYVETRNSDDKRLIAQATLASDGTVDGRISNRSREQVLEHYLAIIASVYDRLYDAMEHDQPVD
;
A
#
# COMPACT_ATOMS: atom_id res chain seq x y z
N MET A 1 27.49 29.74 2.10
CA MET A 1 26.38 29.28 2.97
C MET A 1 26.87 29.16 4.40
N THR A 2 26.18 29.80 5.34
CA THR A 2 26.56 29.76 6.75
C THR A 2 26.03 28.48 7.42
N ILE A 3 26.59 28.18 8.59
CA ILE A 3 26.14 27.04 9.40
C ILE A 3 24.66 27.18 9.78
N TRP A 4 24.19 28.41 10.00
CA TRP A 4 22.80 28.67 10.36
C TRP A 4 21.83 28.46 9.20
N GLU A 5 22.24 28.81 7.98
CA GLU A 5 21.45 28.55 6.79
C GLU A 5 21.33 27.04 6.53
N ILE A 6 22.42 26.31 6.74
CA ILE A 6 22.40 24.84 6.61
C ILE A 6 21.48 24.25 7.68
N SER A 7 21.57 24.75 8.92
CA SER A 7 20.73 24.30 10.03
C SER A 7 19.23 24.46 9.74
N GLU A 8 18.85 25.61 9.21
CA GLU A 8 17.45 25.87 8.84
C GLU A 8 16.97 24.90 7.75
N LYS A 9 17.80 24.66 6.74
CA LYS A 9 17.48 23.71 5.68
C LYS A 9 17.39 22.28 6.21
N ALA A 10 18.32 21.93 7.11
CA ALA A 10 18.32 20.59 7.70
C ALA A 10 17.04 20.35 8.52
N ASP A 11 16.61 21.33 9.30
CA ASP A 11 15.36 21.22 10.08
C ASP A 11 14.14 21.10 9.18
N TYR A 12 14.09 21.87 8.10
CA TYR A 12 13.01 21.79 7.12
C TYR A 12 12.95 20.40 6.48
N ILE A 13 14.11 19.88 6.06
CA ILE A 13 14.19 18.56 5.42
C ILE A 13 13.77 17.47 6.41
N ALA A 14 14.28 17.53 7.64
CA ALA A 14 13.96 16.54 8.67
C ALA A 14 12.46 16.52 8.98
N GLU A 15 11.84 17.69 9.08
CA GLU A 15 10.41 17.79 9.35
C GLU A 15 9.57 17.24 8.21
N ARG A 16 9.93 17.56 6.97
CA ARG A 16 9.22 17.05 5.80
C ARG A 16 9.34 15.53 5.68
N HIS A 17 10.55 15.01 5.93
CA HIS A 17 10.78 13.57 5.92
C HIS A 17 9.93 12.86 6.98
N ARG A 18 9.93 13.39 8.21
CA ARG A 18 9.14 12.84 9.30
C ARG A 18 7.64 12.87 8.97
N ARG A 19 7.17 13.95 8.35
CA ARG A 19 5.76 14.09 7.97
C ARG A 19 5.35 13.01 6.97
N LEU A 20 6.17 12.74 5.97
CA LEU A 20 5.88 11.67 5.01
C LEU A 20 5.82 10.32 5.70
N GLN A 21 6.77 10.04 6.61
CA GLN A 21 6.78 8.78 7.37
C GLN A 21 5.53 8.64 8.24
N ASP A 22 5.09 9.74 8.87
CA ASP A 22 3.87 9.74 9.67
C ASP A 22 2.63 9.48 8.81
N GLN A 23 2.53 10.10 7.64
CA GLN A 23 1.40 9.90 6.73
C GLN A 23 1.38 8.47 6.20
N TRP A 24 2.53 7.89 5.91
CA TRP A 24 2.64 6.49 5.50
C TRP A 24 2.17 5.56 6.62
N ARG A 25 2.59 5.81 7.86
CA ARG A 25 2.15 4.99 9.00
C ARG A 25 0.63 5.06 9.18
N ILE A 26 0.05 6.25 9.04
CA ILE A 26 -1.41 6.44 9.12
C ILE A 26 -2.10 5.63 8.02
N TYR A 27 -1.60 5.71 6.81
CA TYR A 27 -2.12 4.94 5.69
C TYR A 27 -2.08 3.44 5.97
N CYS A 28 -0.93 2.93 6.43
CA CYS A 28 -0.77 1.52 6.76
C CYS A 28 -1.77 1.06 7.82
N ASN A 29 -1.94 1.85 8.88
CA ASN A 29 -2.88 1.53 9.94
C ASN A 29 -4.32 1.50 9.42
N SER A 30 -4.69 2.46 8.58
CA SER A 30 -6.03 2.52 8.00
C SER A 30 -6.32 1.32 7.10
N LEU A 31 -5.35 0.93 6.29
CA LEU A 31 -5.51 -0.23 5.40
C LEU A 31 -5.62 -1.53 6.18
N VAL A 32 -4.74 -1.73 7.16
CA VAL A 32 -4.77 -2.93 8.02
C VAL A 32 -6.09 -3.02 8.76
N GLN A 33 -6.55 -1.92 9.37
CA GLN A 33 -7.83 -1.90 10.08
C GLN A 33 -9.00 -2.11 9.13
N GLY A 34 -8.96 -1.51 7.95
CA GLY A 34 -10.00 -1.69 6.93
C GLY A 34 -10.18 -3.15 6.57
N ILE A 35 -9.08 -3.87 6.38
CA ILE A 35 -9.10 -5.29 6.01
C ILE A 35 -9.52 -6.15 7.22
N THR A 36 -8.91 -5.95 8.38
CA THR A 36 -9.12 -6.82 9.54
C THR A 36 -10.50 -6.62 10.19
N LEU A 37 -11.04 -5.42 10.12
CA LEU A 37 -12.33 -5.09 10.71
C LEU A 37 -13.50 -5.15 9.72
N SER A 38 -13.21 -5.48 8.46
CA SER A 38 -14.23 -5.57 7.44
C SER A 38 -15.20 -6.72 7.76
N LYS A 39 -16.49 -6.46 7.59
CA LYS A 39 -17.52 -7.49 7.67
C LYS A 39 -17.64 -8.27 6.36
N ALA A 40 -17.09 -7.74 5.27
CA ALA A 40 -17.02 -8.44 4.00
C ALA A 40 -15.96 -9.54 4.07
N ARG A 41 -16.26 -10.66 3.42
CA ARG A 41 -15.38 -11.83 3.42
C ARG A 41 -14.41 -11.72 2.25
N LEU A 42 -13.27 -11.09 2.48
CA LEU A 42 -12.29 -10.79 1.43
C LEU A 42 -11.28 -11.91 1.23
N HIS A 43 -11.20 -12.87 2.18
CA HIS A 43 -10.20 -13.95 2.16
C HIS A 43 -8.78 -13.40 2.06
N HIS A 44 -8.53 -12.37 2.85
CA HIS A 44 -7.33 -11.56 2.86
C HIS A 44 -6.76 -11.61 4.28
N ALA A 45 -5.54 -12.06 4.43
CA ALA A 45 -4.91 -12.16 5.73
C ALA A 45 -3.57 -11.44 5.74
N MET A 46 -3.26 -10.74 6.82
CA MET A 46 -1.96 -10.14 6.98
C MET A 46 -0.92 -11.23 7.22
N SER A 47 0.12 -11.27 6.39
CA SER A 47 1.17 -12.28 6.49
C SER A 47 2.44 -11.76 7.15
N CYS A 48 2.67 -10.47 7.11
CA CYS A 48 3.83 -9.84 7.74
C CYS A 48 3.52 -8.38 8.07
N ALA A 49 4.19 -7.87 9.08
CA ALA A 49 4.04 -6.49 9.50
C ALA A 49 5.42 -5.82 9.59
N PRO A 50 6.11 -5.68 8.47
CA PRO A 50 7.39 -4.98 8.47
C PRO A 50 7.19 -3.47 8.62
N ASP A 51 8.22 -2.78 9.05
CA ASP A 51 8.16 -1.33 9.28
C ASP A 51 7.95 -0.51 8.00
N LYS A 52 8.25 -1.09 6.84
CA LYS A 52 8.28 -0.35 5.58
C LYS A 52 7.34 -0.89 4.51
N GLU A 53 6.76 -2.05 4.72
CA GLU A 53 6.02 -2.76 3.69
C GLU A 53 4.89 -3.55 4.31
N LEU A 54 3.70 -3.44 3.73
CA LEU A 54 2.57 -4.29 4.11
C LEU A 54 2.55 -5.50 3.20
N CYS A 55 2.21 -6.64 3.76
CA CYS A 55 2.13 -7.89 3.02
C CYS A 55 0.86 -8.63 3.44
N PHE A 56 0.05 -8.97 2.46
CA PHE A 56 -1.19 -9.71 2.68
C PHE A 56 -1.17 -11.00 1.86
N VAL A 57 -1.76 -12.05 2.40
CA VAL A 57 -1.96 -13.31 1.68
C VAL A 57 -3.42 -13.38 1.23
N LEU A 58 -3.63 -13.66 -0.04
CA LEU A 58 -4.94 -13.77 -0.65
C LEU A 58 -5.13 -15.22 -1.11
N PHE A 59 -6.16 -15.87 -0.57
CA PHE A 59 -6.49 -17.29 -0.85
C PHE A 59 -5.32 -18.25 -0.60
N GLU A 60 -4.47 -17.94 0.36
CA GLU A 60 -3.31 -18.75 0.74
C GLU A 60 -2.29 -18.99 -0.40
N HIS A 61 -2.46 -18.29 -1.53
CA HIS A 61 -1.65 -18.52 -2.73
C HIS A 61 -0.99 -17.24 -3.26
N PHE A 62 -1.67 -16.12 -3.20
CA PHE A 62 -1.15 -14.86 -3.71
C PHE A 62 -0.69 -13.97 -2.56
N GLN A 63 0.38 -13.22 -2.80
CA GLN A 63 0.83 -12.20 -1.86
C GLN A 63 0.70 -10.82 -2.50
N VAL A 64 0.13 -9.89 -1.74
CA VAL A 64 0.00 -8.51 -2.14
C VAL A 64 0.92 -7.68 -1.25
N TYR A 65 1.78 -6.89 -1.87
CA TYR A 65 2.70 -6.00 -1.17
C TYR A 65 2.31 -4.57 -1.43
N VAL A 66 2.29 -3.77 -0.38
CA VAL A 66 2.01 -2.34 -0.44
C VAL A 66 3.15 -1.62 0.26
N ALA A 67 3.87 -0.77 -0.46
CA ALA A 67 5.05 -0.11 0.06
C ALA A 67 5.21 1.29 -0.53
N LEU A 68 5.88 2.17 0.22
CA LEU A 68 6.40 3.39 -0.39
C LEU A 68 7.55 3.02 -1.32
N ALA A 69 7.57 3.63 -2.48
CA ALA A 69 8.65 3.44 -3.44
C ALA A 69 9.99 3.88 -2.83
N GLU A 70 11.06 3.25 -3.28
CA GLU A 70 12.40 3.57 -2.81
C GLU A 70 12.80 4.98 -3.20
N GLY A 71 13.67 5.57 -2.40
CA GLY A 71 14.20 6.90 -2.61
C GLY A 71 13.80 7.85 -1.49
N PHE A 72 14.55 8.92 -1.37
CA PHE A 72 14.31 9.96 -0.38
C PHE A 72 13.19 10.87 -0.86
N ASN A 73 12.25 11.18 0.02
CA ASN A 73 11.10 12.03 -0.27
C ASN A 73 10.24 11.51 -1.43
N ASN A 74 10.13 10.20 -1.56
CA ASN A 74 9.30 9.58 -2.58
C ASN A 74 7.88 9.40 -2.04
N HIS A 75 6.92 10.08 -2.66
CA HIS A 75 5.52 10.11 -2.27
C HIS A 75 4.67 9.09 -3.02
N THR A 76 5.30 8.11 -3.66
CA THR A 76 4.59 7.09 -4.43
C THR A 76 4.38 5.84 -3.61
N ILE A 77 3.12 5.38 -3.53
CA ILE A 77 2.77 4.08 -2.97
C ILE A 77 2.75 3.08 -4.13
N GLU A 78 3.41 1.96 -3.96
CA GLU A 78 3.46 0.91 -4.97
C GLU A 78 2.73 -0.33 -4.49
N TYR A 79 1.96 -0.94 -5.39
CA TYR A 79 1.17 -2.14 -5.14
C TYR A 79 1.69 -3.27 -6.03
N TYR A 80 2.13 -4.35 -5.41
CA TYR A 80 2.70 -5.51 -6.09
C TYR A 80 1.91 -6.76 -5.79
N VAL A 81 1.89 -7.69 -6.74
CA VAL A 81 1.33 -9.01 -6.56
C VAL A 81 2.38 -10.05 -6.92
N GLU A 82 2.48 -11.09 -6.11
CA GLU A 82 3.38 -12.22 -6.31
C GLU A 82 2.61 -13.51 -6.11
N THR A 83 2.83 -14.49 -6.97
CA THR A 83 2.26 -15.82 -6.76
C THR A 83 3.21 -16.65 -5.90
N ARG A 84 2.66 -17.62 -5.17
CA ARG A 84 3.41 -18.46 -4.24
C ARG A 84 4.56 -19.18 -4.91
N ASN A 85 4.41 -19.55 -6.18
CA ASN A 85 5.39 -20.34 -6.93
C ASN A 85 6.31 -19.49 -7.81
N SER A 86 6.21 -18.17 -7.71
CA SER A 86 7.02 -17.23 -8.49
C SER A 86 7.72 -16.27 -7.55
N ASP A 87 8.99 -16.02 -7.80
CA ASP A 87 9.74 -15.00 -7.05
C ASP A 87 9.59 -13.59 -7.63
N ASP A 88 8.83 -13.47 -8.71
CA ASP A 88 8.66 -12.19 -9.40
C ASP A 88 7.47 -11.41 -8.87
N LYS A 89 7.75 -10.32 -8.18
CA LYS A 89 6.75 -9.33 -7.80
C LYS A 89 6.39 -8.50 -9.03
N ARG A 90 5.12 -8.39 -9.32
CA ARG A 90 4.64 -7.58 -10.43
C ARG A 90 3.93 -6.34 -9.91
N LEU A 91 4.39 -5.19 -10.37
CA LEU A 91 3.74 -3.90 -10.04
C LEU A 91 2.40 -3.83 -10.77
N ILE A 92 1.31 -3.67 -10.02
CA ILE A 92 -0.02 -3.61 -10.60
C ILE A 92 -0.61 -2.20 -10.58
N ALA A 93 -0.14 -1.34 -9.67
CA ALA A 93 -0.63 0.03 -9.58
C ALA A 93 0.30 0.89 -8.74
N GLN A 94 0.12 2.19 -8.85
CA GLN A 94 0.80 3.19 -8.02
C GLN A 94 -0.22 4.24 -7.58
N ALA A 95 0.03 4.84 -6.43
CA ALA A 95 -0.77 5.94 -5.90
C ALA A 95 0.16 7.01 -5.35
N THR A 96 -0.34 8.22 -5.19
CA THR A 96 0.42 9.33 -4.62
C THR A 96 -0.06 9.61 -3.21
N LEU A 97 0.88 9.70 -2.26
CA LEU A 97 0.59 10.06 -0.87
C LEU A 97 1.09 11.49 -0.64
N ALA A 98 0.17 12.41 -0.48
CA ALA A 98 0.51 13.82 -0.24
C ALA A 98 0.91 14.07 1.21
N SER A 99 1.58 15.19 1.44
CA SER A 99 2.03 15.59 2.78
C SER A 99 0.88 15.83 3.76
N ASP A 100 -0.31 16.13 3.25
CA ASP A 100 -1.52 16.34 4.08
C ASP A 100 -2.27 15.03 4.33
N GLY A 101 -1.80 13.91 3.79
CA GLY A 101 -2.43 12.61 3.97
C GLY A 101 -3.44 12.23 2.90
N THR A 102 -3.60 13.04 1.85
CA THR A 102 -4.47 12.66 0.73
C THR A 102 -3.78 11.62 -0.15
N VAL A 103 -4.55 10.63 -0.59
CA VAL A 103 -4.09 9.61 -1.53
C VAL A 103 -4.75 9.90 -2.88
N ASP A 104 -3.92 10.06 -3.92
CA ASP A 104 -4.34 10.42 -5.28
C ASP A 104 -5.17 11.71 -5.33
N GLY A 105 -4.98 12.59 -4.34
CA GLY A 105 -5.72 13.86 -4.27
C GLY A 105 -7.22 13.70 -4.04
N ARG A 106 -7.71 12.50 -3.69
CA ARG A 106 -9.14 12.22 -3.60
C ARG A 106 -9.60 11.69 -2.26
N ILE A 107 -8.79 10.85 -1.61
CA ILE A 107 -9.20 10.18 -0.38
C ILE A 107 -8.29 10.55 0.78
N SER A 108 -8.82 10.44 2.00
CA SER A 108 -8.06 10.67 3.21
C SER A 108 -7.44 9.37 3.70
N ASN A 109 -6.15 9.39 4.04
CA ASN A 109 -5.48 8.22 4.61
C ASN A 109 -5.96 7.92 6.04
N ARG A 110 -6.73 8.81 6.66
CA ARG A 110 -7.33 8.59 7.98
C ARG A 110 -8.64 7.84 7.92
N SER A 111 -9.27 7.76 6.76
CA SER A 111 -10.51 7.04 6.57
C SER A 111 -10.21 5.61 6.12
N ARG A 112 -10.33 4.66 7.04
CA ARG A 112 -10.11 3.25 6.72
C ARG A 112 -11.06 2.75 5.64
N GLU A 113 -12.28 3.30 5.58
CA GLU A 113 -13.24 2.93 4.55
C GLU A 113 -12.81 3.37 3.16
N GLN A 114 -12.35 4.63 3.03
CA GLN A 114 -11.87 5.16 1.76
C GLN A 114 -10.58 4.48 1.32
N VAL A 115 -9.66 4.25 2.26
CA VAL A 115 -8.41 3.55 1.99
C VAL A 115 -8.69 2.12 1.52
N LEU A 116 -9.59 1.41 2.19
CA LEU A 116 -9.95 0.05 1.81
C LEU A 116 -10.60 0.01 0.42
N GLU A 117 -11.55 0.89 0.15
CA GLU A 117 -12.21 0.95 -1.17
C GLU A 117 -11.22 1.22 -2.29
N HIS A 118 -10.31 2.16 -2.07
CA HIS A 118 -9.25 2.48 -3.02
C HIS A 118 -8.34 1.27 -3.28
N TYR A 119 -7.92 0.61 -2.21
CA TYR A 119 -7.09 -0.59 -2.30
C TYR A 119 -7.82 -1.72 -3.04
N LEU A 120 -9.07 -1.99 -2.70
CA LEU A 120 -9.86 -3.04 -3.34
C LEU A 120 -10.08 -2.77 -4.82
N ALA A 121 -10.26 -1.51 -5.21
CA ALA A 121 -10.35 -1.14 -6.62
C ALA A 121 -9.06 -1.49 -7.38
N ILE A 122 -7.92 -1.31 -6.73
CA ILE A 122 -6.62 -1.63 -7.32
C ILE A 122 -6.48 -3.15 -7.52
N ILE A 123 -6.83 -3.95 -6.51
CA ILE A 123 -6.64 -5.41 -6.58
C ILE A 123 -7.83 -6.15 -7.19
N ALA A 124 -8.88 -5.44 -7.58
CA ALA A 124 -10.08 -6.06 -8.17
C ALA A 124 -9.75 -6.94 -9.38
N SER A 125 -8.76 -6.55 -10.18
CA SER A 125 -8.32 -7.34 -11.33
C SER A 125 -7.82 -8.72 -10.94
N VAL A 126 -7.22 -8.86 -9.75
CA VAL A 126 -6.77 -10.16 -9.23
C VAL A 126 -7.99 -11.04 -8.94
N TYR A 127 -9.00 -10.49 -8.26
CA TYR A 127 -10.23 -11.21 -7.97
C TYR A 127 -10.95 -11.61 -9.26
N ASP A 128 -11.06 -10.71 -10.22
CA ASP A 128 -11.72 -10.96 -11.49
C ASP A 128 -11.03 -12.10 -12.25
N ARG A 129 -9.71 -12.10 -12.28
CA ARG A 129 -8.92 -13.12 -12.95
C ARG A 129 -9.10 -14.48 -12.28
N LEU A 130 -9.11 -14.52 -10.95
CA LEU A 130 -9.33 -15.75 -10.18
C LEU A 130 -10.73 -16.27 -10.36
N TYR A 131 -11.73 -15.39 -10.29
CA TYR A 131 -13.13 -15.75 -10.50
C TYR A 131 -13.34 -16.37 -11.87
N ASP A 132 -12.79 -15.74 -12.91
CA ASP A 132 -12.90 -16.22 -14.28
C ASP A 132 -12.25 -17.59 -14.47
N ALA A 133 -11.07 -17.78 -13.88
CA ALA A 133 -10.37 -19.06 -13.92
C ALA A 133 -11.18 -20.17 -13.24
N MET A 134 -11.81 -19.85 -12.09
CA MET A 134 -12.64 -20.82 -11.37
C MET A 134 -13.88 -21.21 -12.16
N GLU A 135 -14.50 -20.25 -12.85
CA GLU A 135 -15.67 -20.51 -13.68
C GLU A 135 -15.34 -21.46 -14.86
N HIS A 136 -14.09 -21.47 -15.30
CA HIS A 136 -13.65 -22.33 -16.42
C HIS A 136 -12.74 -23.48 -15.99
N ASP A 137 -12.62 -23.71 -14.67
CA ASP A 137 -11.74 -24.74 -14.09
C ASP A 137 -10.32 -24.69 -14.65
N GLN A 138 -9.78 -23.45 -14.78
CA GLN A 138 -8.45 -23.22 -15.31
C GLN A 138 -7.46 -22.90 -14.18
N PRO A 139 -6.20 -23.35 -14.31
CA PRO A 139 -5.19 -22.98 -13.33
C PRO A 139 -4.80 -21.52 -13.45
N VAL A 140 -4.35 -20.96 -12.34
CA VAL A 140 -3.84 -19.59 -12.28
C VAL A 140 -2.41 -19.63 -11.74
N ASP A 141 -1.49 -19.03 -12.47
CA ASP A 141 -0.08 -18.93 -12.07
C ASP A 141 0.16 -17.66 -11.25
#